data_9b6b6da5b756f41abaec68ee41d9c657
#
_entry.id   9b6b6da5b756f41abaec68ee41d9c657
#
_cell.length_a   1.000
_cell.length_b   1.000
_cell.length_c   1.000
_cell.angle_alpha   90.00
_cell.angle_beta   90.00
_cell.angle_gamma   90.00
#
_symmetry.space_group_name_H-M   'P 1'
#
loop_
_entity.id
_entity.type
_entity.pdbx_description
1 polymer ?
#
loop_
_entity_poly.entity_id
_entity_poly.type
_entity_poly.pdbx_seq_one_letter_code
_entity_poly.pdbx_strand_id
1 'polypeptide(L)'
;MKKSKLPKQALIILSIALVLVISTVMWSSAQITQDTEEEVQSTLRDVATQNALIVQQELRENFNLLYSLADAISVSPDAVNAKSIAAQLGSFVSTYEFKRIGFVSPDGQVISTDGYVQDLSSRDFFKDGMQGLPGITNTLQDRLGTPEPINVFSIPVYDQSDSIIGVLFATYRNQHFEEILGVQSFNNQGFSCLVNQDGDLIATSSNAPASLQEADRMSDYLTQDARNDQPLQDLHTLLQSSSSNGGYFYGGSQKYYYYAAAMDNLRSDRQWFALTIVPDQVLSSRSAPILFQVRLLILLIIVIAGVGTFAFVHSIRTRRRQLYRLAYVDPLTNGGNFACFKEKLSHRGGDSGFYVALDLQDFKLINNTCGVAKGDETLLEVWKICLLYTSDAADERSSV
;
A
#
# COMPACT_ATOMS: atom_id res chain seq x y z
N MET A 1 -32.61 -6.84 -48.71
CA MET A 1 -31.82 -5.86 -47.90
C MET A 1 -30.56 -6.51 -47.35
N LYS A 2 -29.41 -6.29 -47.98
CA LYS A 2 -28.12 -6.74 -47.37
C LYS A 2 -27.89 -5.93 -46.11
N LYS A 3 -27.84 -6.61 -44.95
CA LYS A 3 -27.42 -6.01 -43.66
C LYS A 3 -26.07 -5.33 -43.87
N SER A 4 -26.00 -4.01 -43.80
CA SER A 4 -24.76 -3.25 -43.90
C SER A 4 -23.90 -3.63 -42.70
N LYS A 5 -22.94 -4.53 -42.88
CA LYS A 5 -21.90 -4.80 -41.92
C LYS A 5 -21.12 -3.50 -41.72
N LEU A 6 -20.96 -3.01 -40.49
CA LEU A 6 -19.97 -1.98 -40.17
C LEU A 6 -18.66 -2.37 -40.89
N PRO A 7 -17.90 -1.42 -41.44
CA PRO A 7 -16.63 -1.75 -42.06
C PRO A 7 -15.80 -2.50 -41.00
N LYS A 8 -15.46 -3.76 -41.29
CA LYS A 8 -14.71 -4.63 -40.36
C LYS A 8 -13.48 -3.93 -39.81
N GLN A 9 -12.88 -3.04 -40.59
CA GLN A 9 -11.75 -2.20 -40.22
C GLN A 9 -12.03 -1.24 -39.08
N ALA A 10 -13.21 -0.59 -39.02
CA ALA A 10 -13.56 0.30 -37.91
C ALA A 10 -13.76 -0.44 -36.59
N LEU A 11 -14.33 -1.66 -36.64
CA LEU A 11 -14.46 -2.52 -35.47
C LEU A 11 -13.08 -3.00 -34.96
N ILE A 12 -12.18 -3.36 -35.86
CA ILE A 12 -10.82 -3.79 -35.54
C ILE A 12 -10.05 -2.62 -34.87
N ILE A 13 -10.09 -1.43 -35.46
CA ILE A 13 -9.42 -0.25 -34.89
C ILE A 13 -9.94 0.06 -33.48
N LEU A 14 -11.25 -0.01 -33.28
CA LEU A 14 -11.86 0.24 -31.97
C LEU A 14 -11.45 -0.83 -30.93
N SER A 15 -11.40 -2.09 -31.33
CA SER A 15 -10.95 -3.18 -30.48
C SER A 15 -9.48 -3.02 -30.08
N ILE A 16 -8.62 -2.66 -31.04
CA ILE A 16 -7.20 -2.38 -30.76
C ILE A 16 -7.04 -1.20 -29.81
N ALA A 17 -7.77 -0.09 -30.03
CA ALA A 17 -7.72 1.06 -29.14
C ALA A 17 -8.20 0.71 -27.72
N LEU A 18 -9.25 -0.08 -27.57
CA LEU A 18 -9.74 -0.55 -26.27
C LEU A 18 -8.70 -1.43 -25.54
N VAL A 19 -8.06 -2.35 -26.25
CA VAL A 19 -7.00 -3.21 -25.69
C VAL A 19 -5.81 -2.38 -25.23
N LEU A 20 -5.39 -1.38 -26.01
CA LEU A 20 -4.32 -0.46 -25.66
C LEU A 20 -4.65 0.33 -24.40
N VAL A 21 -5.88 0.86 -24.29
CA VAL A 21 -6.33 1.59 -23.08
C VAL A 21 -6.32 0.68 -21.86
N ILE A 22 -6.86 -0.54 -21.97
CA ILE A 22 -6.85 -1.50 -20.85
C ILE A 22 -5.42 -1.84 -20.43
N SER A 23 -4.54 -2.10 -21.40
CA SER A 23 -3.14 -2.45 -21.16
C SER A 23 -2.37 -1.33 -20.46
N THR A 24 -2.51 -0.09 -20.93
CA THR A 24 -1.86 1.09 -20.28
C THR A 24 -2.36 1.31 -18.86
N VAL A 25 -3.64 1.04 -18.60
CA VAL A 25 -4.23 1.14 -17.27
C VAL A 25 -3.70 0.08 -16.33
N MET A 26 -3.68 -1.17 -16.77
CA MET A 26 -3.14 -2.26 -15.95
C MET A 26 -1.66 -1.99 -15.61
N TRP A 27 -0.89 -1.53 -16.58
CA TRP A 27 0.50 -1.16 -16.38
C TRP A 27 0.65 0.01 -15.40
N SER A 28 -0.10 1.10 -15.58
CA SER A 28 -0.08 2.27 -14.68
C SER A 28 -0.54 1.92 -13.27
N SER A 29 -1.57 1.06 -13.12
CA SER A 29 -2.02 0.59 -11.80
C SER A 29 -0.96 -0.23 -11.08
N ALA A 30 -0.25 -1.11 -11.78
CA ALA A 30 0.85 -1.89 -11.22
C ALA A 30 2.01 -0.97 -10.80
N GLN A 31 2.36 0.02 -11.62
CA GLN A 31 3.41 1.00 -11.33
C GLN A 31 3.08 1.82 -10.07
N ILE A 32 1.86 2.36 -9.95
CA ILE A 32 1.43 3.13 -8.77
C ILE A 32 1.52 2.28 -7.50
N THR A 33 1.17 1.02 -7.57
CA THR A 33 1.26 0.13 -6.40
C THR A 33 2.71 -0.11 -5.99
N GLN A 34 3.59 -0.34 -6.95
CA GLN A 34 5.02 -0.53 -6.71
C GLN A 34 5.68 0.73 -6.15
N ASP A 35 5.43 1.90 -6.75
CA ASP A 35 5.98 3.17 -6.30
C ASP A 35 5.55 3.49 -4.85
N THR A 36 4.28 3.17 -4.51
CA THR A 36 3.76 3.35 -3.14
C THR A 36 4.42 2.41 -2.14
N GLU A 37 4.69 1.16 -2.53
CA GLU A 37 5.39 0.19 -1.68
C GLU A 37 6.83 0.61 -1.42
N GLU A 38 7.55 1.08 -2.44
CA GLU A 38 8.91 1.62 -2.31
C GLU A 38 8.96 2.87 -1.42
N GLU A 39 8.00 3.78 -1.54
CA GLU A 39 7.88 4.98 -0.70
C GLU A 39 7.66 4.61 0.78
N VAL A 40 6.78 3.65 1.07
CA VAL A 40 6.53 3.21 2.44
C VAL A 40 7.74 2.49 3.01
N GLN A 41 8.42 1.64 2.24
CA GLN A 41 9.66 1.00 2.65
C GLN A 41 10.77 2.02 2.95
N SER A 42 10.92 3.06 2.13
CA SER A 42 11.84 4.15 2.39
C SER A 42 11.49 4.89 3.68
N THR A 43 10.22 5.22 3.87
CA THR A 43 9.75 5.91 5.09
C THR A 43 9.96 5.04 6.33
N LEU A 44 9.70 3.73 6.25
CA LEU A 44 9.96 2.77 7.34
C LEU A 44 11.44 2.76 7.72
N ARG A 45 12.32 2.72 6.72
CA ARG A 45 13.77 2.79 6.92
C ARG A 45 14.16 4.05 7.66
N ASP A 46 13.69 5.21 7.18
CA ASP A 46 14.05 6.50 7.75
C ASP A 46 13.60 6.62 9.20
N VAL A 47 12.35 6.21 9.51
CA VAL A 47 11.82 6.23 10.87
C VAL A 47 12.55 5.23 11.78
N ALA A 48 12.79 4.00 11.34
CA ALA A 48 13.51 3.01 12.13
C ALA A 48 14.96 3.45 12.41
N THR A 49 15.63 4.03 11.40
CA THR A 49 16.98 4.57 11.56
C THR A 49 17.00 5.76 12.53
N GLN A 50 16.01 6.64 12.44
CA GLN A 50 15.89 7.77 13.37
C GLN A 50 15.64 7.29 14.81
N ASN A 51 14.75 6.32 15.01
CA ASN A 51 14.50 5.71 16.32
C ASN A 51 15.78 5.08 16.88
N ALA A 52 16.52 4.32 16.05
CA ALA A 52 17.79 3.74 16.44
C ALA A 52 18.81 4.79 16.88
N LEU A 53 18.94 5.89 16.12
CA LEU A 53 19.87 6.99 16.45
C LEU A 53 19.48 7.71 17.76
N ILE A 54 18.19 7.97 18.00
CA ILE A 54 17.73 8.61 19.24
C ILE A 54 18.05 7.73 20.45
N VAL A 55 17.66 6.44 20.37
CA VAL A 55 17.96 5.49 21.46
C VAL A 55 19.48 5.36 21.68
N GLN A 56 20.25 5.25 20.60
CA GLN A 56 21.72 5.15 20.68
C GLN A 56 22.35 6.40 21.32
N GLN A 57 21.82 7.58 21.03
CA GLN A 57 22.28 8.83 21.64
C GLN A 57 21.97 8.82 23.14
N GLU A 58 20.77 8.47 23.54
CA GLU A 58 20.33 8.35 24.93
C GLU A 58 21.24 7.38 25.72
N LEU A 59 21.45 6.18 25.15
CA LEU A 59 22.33 5.20 25.79
C LEU A 59 23.76 5.71 25.95
N ARG A 60 24.28 6.42 24.95
CA ARG A 60 25.63 7.02 25.00
C ARG A 60 25.74 8.09 26.07
N GLU A 61 24.74 8.95 26.20
CA GLU A 61 24.69 10.00 27.23
C GLU A 61 24.68 9.38 28.63
N ASN A 62 23.90 8.32 28.84
CA ASN A 62 23.83 7.60 30.10
C ASN A 62 25.17 6.93 30.45
N PHE A 63 25.86 6.29 29.49
CA PHE A 63 27.17 5.74 29.72
C PHE A 63 28.23 6.82 30.05
N ASN A 64 28.23 7.94 29.31
CA ASN A 64 29.16 9.04 29.55
C ASN A 64 28.99 9.64 30.97
N LEU A 65 27.76 9.76 31.43
CA LEU A 65 27.48 10.17 32.80
C LEU A 65 28.07 9.16 33.80
N LEU A 66 27.79 7.87 33.61
CA LEU A 66 28.31 6.83 34.52
C LEU A 66 29.83 6.83 34.55
N TYR A 67 30.52 6.98 33.44
CA TYR A 67 31.98 7.13 33.41
C TYR A 67 32.48 8.35 34.20
N SER A 68 31.81 9.51 34.05
CA SER A 68 32.17 10.71 34.81
C SER A 68 31.98 10.50 36.33
N LEU A 69 30.94 9.75 36.72
CA LEU A 69 30.70 9.41 38.12
C LEU A 69 31.72 8.37 38.64
N ALA A 70 32.10 7.42 37.83
CA ALA A 70 33.12 6.41 38.16
C ALA A 70 34.48 7.06 38.38
N ASP A 71 34.88 8.00 37.53
CA ASP A 71 36.10 8.80 37.69
C ASP A 71 36.10 9.59 38.99
N ALA A 72 34.98 10.16 39.38
CA ALA A 72 34.85 10.87 40.67
C ALA A 72 35.00 9.94 41.88
N ILE A 73 34.50 8.69 41.81
CA ILE A 73 34.65 7.65 42.82
C ILE A 73 36.13 7.20 42.89
N SER A 74 36.78 7.02 41.75
CA SER A 74 38.18 6.61 41.64
C SER A 74 39.17 7.50 42.39
N VAL A 75 38.91 8.82 42.41
CA VAL A 75 39.75 9.82 43.08
C VAL A 75 39.67 9.75 44.61
N SER A 76 38.59 9.25 45.16
CA SER A 76 38.35 9.22 46.61
C SER A 76 37.69 7.91 47.07
N PRO A 77 38.37 6.75 46.93
CA PRO A 77 37.77 5.43 47.27
C PRO A 77 37.32 5.31 48.72
N ASP A 78 37.99 5.98 49.66
CA ASP A 78 37.67 5.98 51.08
C ASP A 78 36.37 6.77 51.40
N ALA A 79 35.92 7.62 50.47
CA ALA A 79 34.65 8.36 50.58
C ALA A 79 33.45 7.52 50.13
N VAL A 80 33.65 6.33 49.61
CA VAL A 80 32.62 5.40 49.12
C VAL A 80 31.90 4.75 50.31
N ASN A 81 31.09 5.50 51.00
CA ASN A 81 30.17 4.97 52.02
C ASN A 81 28.70 5.29 51.63
N ALA A 82 27.76 4.56 52.22
CA ALA A 82 26.35 4.64 51.89
C ALA A 82 25.77 6.05 51.88
N LYS A 83 26.22 6.90 52.81
CA LYS A 83 25.75 8.28 52.95
C LYS A 83 26.31 9.20 51.85
N SER A 84 27.60 9.03 51.51
CA SER A 84 28.22 9.89 50.49
C SER A 84 27.72 9.55 49.10
N ILE A 85 27.54 8.23 48.77
CA ILE A 85 26.96 7.81 47.51
C ILE A 85 25.52 8.31 47.36
N ALA A 86 24.68 8.06 48.35
CA ALA A 86 23.29 8.54 48.32
C ALA A 86 23.20 10.05 48.17
N ALA A 87 24.05 10.82 48.85
CA ALA A 87 24.03 12.28 48.78
C ALA A 87 24.59 12.84 47.48
N GLN A 88 25.69 12.26 46.95
CA GLN A 88 26.34 12.75 45.73
C GLN A 88 25.61 12.29 44.46
N LEU A 89 25.14 11.05 44.43
CA LEU A 89 24.49 10.48 43.23
C LEU A 89 22.98 10.71 43.16
N GLY A 90 22.33 11.05 44.29
CA GLY A 90 20.89 11.24 44.36
C GLY A 90 20.34 12.34 43.43
N SER A 91 21.11 13.44 43.24
CA SER A 91 20.74 14.52 42.33
C SER A 91 20.75 14.06 40.83
N PHE A 92 21.60 13.13 40.48
CA PHE A 92 21.71 12.61 39.13
C PHE A 92 20.55 11.66 38.81
N VAL A 93 19.99 10.96 39.80
CA VAL A 93 18.82 10.08 39.61
C VAL A 93 17.64 10.86 39.04
N SER A 94 17.33 12.03 39.59
CA SER A 94 16.20 12.84 39.13
C SER A 94 16.48 13.59 37.82
N THR A 95 17.73 13.98 37.59
CA THR A 95 18.12 14.76 36.40
C THR A 95 18.17 13.89 35.11
N TYR A 96 18.58 12.63 35.25
CA TYR A 96 18.76 11.71 34.16
C TYR A 96 17.73 10.58 34.11
N GLU A 97 16.64 10.73 34.85
CA GLU A 97 15.48 9.80 34.87
C GLU A 97 15.81 8.35 35.26
N PHE A 98 16.97 8.14 35.94
CA PHE A 98 17.27 6.83 36.48
C PHE A 98 16.33 6.48 37.62
N LYS A 99 16.00 5.22 37.79
CA LYS A 99 15.30 4.75 38.99
C LYS A 99 16.23 4.77 40.18
N ARG A 100 17.47 4.32 40.00
CA ARG A 100 18.54 4.36 41.03
C ARG A 100 19.92 4.33 40.38
N ILE A 101 20.89 4.80 41.12
CA ILE A 101 22.33 4.59 40.82
C ILE A 101 22.91 3.90 42.06
N GLY A 102 23.80 2.96 41.85
CA GLY A 102 24.46 2.20 42.91
C GLY A 102 25.86 1.75 42.58
N PHE A 103 26.62 1.48 43.60
CA PHE A 103 27.95 0.92 43.52
C PHE A 103 27.97 -0.47 44.16
N VAL A 104 28.55 -1.43 43.50
CA VAL A 104 28.74 -2.81 44.02
C VAL A 104 30.21 -3.00 44.27
N SER A 105 30.56 -3.25 45.54
CA SER A 105 31.93 -3.55 45.94
C SER A 105 32.37 -4.95 45.45
N PRO A 106 33.68 -5.26 45.46
CA PRO A 106 34.20 -6.55 44.94
C PRO A 106 33.64 -7.78 45.65
N ASP A 107 33.16 -7.66 46.88
CA ASP A 107 32.47 -8.70 47.63
C ASP A 107 30.97 -8.85 47.28
N GLY A 108 30.50 -8.12 46.29
CA GLY A 108 29.11 -8.18 45.79
C GLY A 108 28.10 -7.33 46.59
N GLN A 109 28.53 -6.59 47.59
CA GLN A 109 27.60 -5.74 48.37
C GLN A 109 27.27 -4.46 47.63
N VAL A 110 25.99 -4.17 47.53
CA VAL A 110 25.49 -2.95 46.86
C VAL A 110 25.24 -1.80 47.88
N ILE A 111 25.60 -0.62 47.44
CA ILE A 111 25.18 0.63 48.06
C ILE A 111 24.46 1.46 46.98
N SER A 112 23.20 1.77 47.19
CA SER A 112 22.37 2.49 46.18
C SER A 112 21.75 3.77 46.73
N THR A 113 21.37 4.67 45.82
CA THR A 113 20.76 5.98 46.14
C THR A 113 19.42 5.88 46.85
N ASP A 114 18.71 4.76 46.68
CA ASP A 114 17.44 4.46 47.36
C ASP A 114 17.60 3.68 48.67
N GLY A 115 18.88 3.46 49.08
CA GLY A 115 19.21 2.86 50.38
C GLY A 115 19.12 1.34 50.44
N TYR A 116 18.94 0.65 49.33
CA TYR A 116 18.97 -0.81 49.31
C TYR A 116 20.39 -1.34 49.51
N VAL A 117 20.48 -2.36 50.37
CA VAL A 117 21.69 -3.12 50.61
C VAL A 117 21.38 -4.60 50.33
N GLN A 118 22.01 -5.16 49.37
CA GLN A 118 21.82 -6.54 48.95
C GLN A 118 23.11 -7.08 48.30
N ASP A 119 23.30 -8.41 48.30
CA ASP A 119 24.34 -9.07 47.52
C ASP A 119 23.91 -9.23 46.06
N LEU A 120 24.68 -8.64 45.16
CA LEU A 120 24.50 -8.72 43.72
C LEU A 120 25.60 -9.53 43.01
N SER A 121 26.43 -10.27 43.72
CA SER A 121 27.54 -11.06 43.19
C SER A 121 27.12 -12.11 42.14
N SER A 122 25.87 -12.60 42.21
CA SER A 122 25.32 -13.54 41.26
C SER A 122 24.87 -12.94 39.94
N ARG A 123 24.77 -11.59 39.83
CA ARG A 123 24.26 -10.90 38.67
C ARG A 123 25.28 -10.83 37.55
N ASP A 124 24.85 -11.09 36.31
CA ASP A 124 25.75 -11.11 35.15
C ASP A 124 26.38 -9.75 34.91
N PHE A 125 25.62 -8.63 34.98
CA PHE A 125 26.17 -7.28 34.82
C PHE A 125 27.29 -6.96 35.84
N PHE A 126 27.25 -7.54 37.05
CA PHE A 126 28.31 -7.38 38.04
C PHE A 126 29.53 -8.21 37.65
N LYS A 127 29.33 -9.49 37.27
CA LYS A 127 30.43 -10.37 36.84
C LYS A 127 31.17 -9.80 35.63
N ASP A 128 30.43 -9.30 34.62
CA ASP A 128 30.98 -8.67 33.43
C ASP A 128 31.75 -7.38 33.78
N GLY A 129 31.17 -6.54 34.64
CA GLY A 129 31.81 -5.32 35.13
C GLY A 129 33.11 -5.61 35.90
N MET A 130 33.15 -6.66 36.71
CA MET A 130 34.38 -7.10 37.42
C MET A 130 35.45 -7.70 36.48
N GLN A 131 35.09 -8.04 35.23
CA GLN A 131 36.00 -8.39 34.15
C GLN A 131 36.42 -7.21 33.29
N GLY A 132 35.99 -6.01 33.64
CA GLY A 132 36.28 -4.78 32.89
C GLY A 132 35.35 -4.53 31.69
N LEU A 133 34.23 -5.29 31.60
CA LEU A 133 33.25 -5.17 30.52
C LEU A 133 32.10 -4.25 30.94
N PRO A 134 31.96 -3.07 30.35
CA PRO A 134 30.78 -2.24 30.54
C PRO A 134 29.63 -2.82 29.70
N GLY A 135 28.40 -2.65 30.18
CA GLY A 135 27.29 -3.18 29.43
C GLY A 135 25.92 -2.61 29.85
N ILE A 136 24.91 -3.00 29.09
CA ILE A 136 23.50 -2.80 29.40
C ILE A 136 22.80 -4.17 29.36
N THR A 137 21.98 -4.45 30.36
CA THR A 137 21.22 -5.71 30.41
C THR A 137 20.01 -5.65 29.47
N ASN A 138 19.52 -6.83 29.09
CA ASN A 138 18.14 -6.97 28.62
C ASN A 138 17.17 -6.54 29.72
N THR A 139 15.90 -6.48 29.37
CA THR A 139 14.84 -6.19 30.34
C THR A 139 14.83 -7.20 31.48
N LEU A 140 14.91 -6.70 32.68
CA LEU A 140 14.90 -7.48 33.93
C LEU A 140 13.73 -7.01 34.79
N GLN A 141 13.18 -7.93 35.61
CA GLN A 141 12.31 -7.51 36.70
C GLN A 141 13.14 -6.96 37.85
N ASP A 142 12.80 -5.75 38.30
CA ASP A 142 13.47 -5.16 39.44
C ASP A 142 13.22 -6.02 40.70
N ARG A 143 14.29 -6.40 41.37
CA ARG A 143 14.22 -7.15 42.63
C ARG A 143 14.49 -6.27 43.87
N LEU A 144 14.86 -5.02 43.60
CA LEU A 144 15.14 -4.02 44.64
C LEU A 144 14.00 -3.00 44.66
N GLY A 145 12.92 -3.32 45.38
CA GLY A 145 11.76 -2.45 45.51
C GLY A 145 10.51 -2.97 44.79
N THR A 146 9.74 -2.08 44.17
CA THR A 146 8.53 -2.47 43.43
C THR A 146 8.95 -3.22 42.14
N PRO A 147 8.44 -4.45 41.91
CA PRO A 147 8.71 -5.17 40.65
C PRO A 147 8.21 -4.36 39.45
N GLU A 148 9.13 -3.97 38.60
CA GLU A 148 8.85 -3.31 37.31
C GLU A 148 9.93 -3.65 36.30
N PRO A 149 9.65 -3.60 34.99
CA PRO A 149 10.62 -3.84 33.92
C PRO A 149 11.70 -2.77 33.92
N ILE A 150 12.96 -3.17 34.01
CA ILE A 150 14.13 -2.29 34.04
C ILE A 150 15.25 -2.80 33.14
N ASN A 151 16.11 -1.88 32.70
CA ASN A 151 17.44 -2.19 32.19
C ASN A 151 18.50 -1.68 33.16
N VAL A 152 19.62 -2.35 33.24
CA VAL A 152 20.73 -1.96 34.13
C VAL A 152 21.94 -1.63 33.26
N PHE A 153 22.38 -0.39 33.33
CA PHE A 153 23.69 0.05 32.83
C PHE A 153 24.74 -0.29 33.87
N SER A 154 25.88 -0.82 33.49
CA SER A 154 26.97 -1.15 34.36
C SER A 154 28.29 -0.79 33.75
N ILE A 155 29.20 -0.28 34.55
CA ILE A 155 30.57 0.03 34.17
C ILE A 155 31.53 -0.37 35.29
N PRO A 156 32.75 -0.85 34.96
CA PRO A 156 33.80 -1.06 35.97
C PRO A 156 34.29 0.29 36.52
N VAL A 157 34.64 0.29 37.80
CA VAL A 157 35.31 1.40 38.46
C VAL A 157 36.72 1.01 38.80
N TYR A 158 37.69 1.80 38.35
CA TYR A 158 39.10 1.55 38.55
C TYR A 158 39.66 2.47 39.63
N ASP A 159 40.68 2.02 40.35
CA ASP A 159 41.50 2.86 41.21
C ASP A 159 42.66 3.52 40.41
N GLN A 160 43.47 4.32 41.14
CA GLN A 160 44.64 4.98 40.52
C GLN A 160 45.74 3.98 40.05
N SER A 161 45.65 2.71 40.43
CA SER A 161 46.56 1.65 40.00
C SER A 161 46.00 0.76 38.90
N ASP A 162 44.91 1.20 38.27
CA ASP A 162 44.19 0.51 37.19
C ASP A 162 43.58 -0.86 37.63
N SER A 163 43.32 -1.00 38.95
CA SER A 163 42.67 -2.18 39.51
C SER A 163 41.15 -1.92 39.65
N ILE A 164 40.31 -2.92 39.34
CA ILE A 164 38.85 -2.79 39.48
C ILE A 164 38.48 -2.85 40.97
N ILE A 165 37.94 -1.75 41.49
CA ILE A 165 37.45 -1.60 42.86
C ILE A 165 35.95 -1.83 43.04
N GLY A 166 35.24 -2.11 41.98
CA GLY A 166 33.81 -2.39 41.97
C GLY A 166 33.14 -2.07 40.66
N VAL A 167 31.81 -2.13 40.68
CA VAL A 167 30.96 -1.85 39.51
C VAL A 167 29.97 -0.76 39.88
N LEU A 168 29.98 0.33 39.12
CA LEU A 168 28.94 1.35 39.17
C LEU A 168 27.81 0.93 38.23
N PHE A 169 26.58 1.00 38.71
CA PHE A 169 25.40 0.70 37.89
C PHE A 169 24.32 1.77 38.03
N ALA A 170 23.52 1.92 36.97
CA ALA A 170 22.29 2.69 36.99
C ALA A 170 21.12 1.85 36.44
N THR A 171 19.99 1.98 37.12
CA THR A 171 18.76 1.30 36.73
C THR A 171 17.87 2.28 35.96
N TYR A 172 17.44 1.86 34.78
CA TYR A 172 16.63 2.66 33.89
C TYR A 172 15.27 1.98 33.68
N ARG A 173 14.17 2.76 33.70
CA ARG A 173 12.83 2.22 33.49
C ARG A 173 12.58 2.01 32.01
N ASN A 174 12.01 0.87 31.63
CA ASN A 174 11.63 0.60 30.23
C ASN A 174 10.64 1.61 29.68
N GLN A 175 9.78 2.20 30.54
CA GLN A 175 8.80 3.20 30.15
C GLN A 175 9.42 4.36 29.37
N HIS A 176 10.65 4.74 29.66
CA HIS A 176 11.33 5.80 28.92
C HIS A 176 11.64 5.43 27.47
N PHE A 177 12.06 4.18 27.23
CA PHE A 177 12.20 3.69 25.84
C PHE A 177 10.85 3.60 25.13
N GLU A 178 9.77 3.25 25.84
CA GLU A 178 8.42 3.25 25.29
C GLU A 178 8.00 4.65 24.83
N GLU A 179 8.36 5.70 25.59
CA GLU A 179 8.10 7.10 25.25
C GLU A 179 8.89 7.54 24.01
N ILE A 180 10.20 7.20 23.94
CA ILE A 180 11.05 7.47 22.76
C ILE A 180 10.48 6.78 21.52
N LEU A 181 10.07 5.52 21.62
CA LEU A 181 9.52 4.73 20.53
C LEU A 181 8.09 5.13 20.16
N GLY A 182 7.39 5.82 21.07
CA GLY A 182 6.01 6.27 20.89
C GLY A 182 5.84 7.48 19.99
N VAL A 183 6.94 7.98 19.36
CA VAL A 183 6.86 9.04 18.38
C VAL A 183 5.91 8.63 17.25
N GLN A 184 4.85 9.43 17.10
CA GLN A 184 3.74 9.15 16.18
C GLN A 184 4.22 9.09 14.75
N SER A 185 4.38 7.88 14.24
CA SER A 185 4.74 7.60 12.86
C SER A 185 3.51 7.07 12.10
N PHE A 186 3.41 7.37 10.81
CA PHE A 186 2.34 6.87 9.94
C PHE A 186 0.91 7.18 10.45
N ASN A 187 0.65 8.40 10.97
CA ASN A 187 -0.65 8.81 11.53
C ASN A 187 -1.14 7.87 12.66
N ASN A 188 -0.26 7.47 13.54
CA ASN A 188 -0.54 6.54 14.65
C ASN A 188 -0.94 5.11 14.23
N GLN A 189 -0.71 4.72 12.98
CA GLN A 189 -1.03 3.37 12.50
C GLN A 189 0.16 2.41 12.59
N GLY A 190 1.37 2.92 12.80
CA GLY A 190 2.58 2.14 13.03
C GLY A 190 2.94 2.07 14.52
N PHE A 191 3.78 1.13 14.87
CA PHE A 191 4.38 0.99 16.19
C PHE A 191 5.85 0.60 16.06
N SER A 192 6.61 0.77 17.15
CA SER A 192 8.04 0.43 17.17
C SER A 192 8.38 -0.42 18.37
N CYS A 193 9.42 -1.21 18.26
CA CYS A 193 9.99 -1.95 19.37
C CYS A 193 11.51 -2.01 19.29
N LEU A 194 12.16 -2.23 20.42
CA LEU A 194 13.58 -2.55 20.53
C LEU A 194 13.72 -4.04 20.76
N VAL A 195 14.60 -4.67 19.99
CA VAL A 195 14.95 -6.08 20.17
C VAL A 195 16.47 -6.24 20.18
N ASN A 196 16.95 -7.26 20.87
CA ASN A 196 18.35 -7.65 20.80
C ASN A 196 18.60 -8.66 19.64
N GLN A 197 19.84 -9.03 19.45
CA GLN A 197 20.27 -10.00 18.44
C GLN A 197 19.60 -11.38 18.58
N ASP A 198 19.19 -11.77 19.79
CA ASP A 198 18.51 -13.05 20.06
C ASP A 198 16.98 -12.96 19.85
N GLY A 199 16.46 -11.76 19.52
CA GLY A 199 15.05 -11.49 19.33
C GLY A 199 14.28 -11.24 20.64
N ASP A 200 14.97 -11.06 21.78
CA ASP A 200 14.31 -10.68 23.03
C ASP A 200 13.82 -9.23 22.93
N LEU A 201 12.60 -8.99 23.39
CA LEU A 201 11.99 -7.65 23.42
C LEU A 201 12.54 -6.85 24.61
N ILE A 202 13.08 -5.68 24.30
CA ILE A 202 13.63 -4.75 25.29
C ILE A 202 12.57 -3.73 25.70
N ALA A 203 11.91 -3.14 24.69
CA ALA A 203 10.82 -2.19 24.89
C ALA A 203 9.91 -2.20 23.67
N THR A 204 8.64 -1.85 23.89
CA THR A 204 7.64 -1.69 22.84
C THR A 204 6.91 -0.36 23.01
N SER A 205 6.59 0.31 21.93
CA SER A 205 5.79 1.54 22.02
C SER A 205 4.38 1.25 22.56
N SER A 206 3.80 2.19 23.28
CA SER A 206 2.49 2.05 23.95
C SER A 206 1.32 1.74 23.02
N ASN A 207 1.46 2.04 21.71
CA ASN A 207 0.47 1.73 20.67
C ASN A 207 0.70 0.37 19.99
N ALA A 208 1.69 -0.42 20.41
CA ALA A 208 1.87 -1.78 19.93
C ALA A 208 0.71 -2.69 20.35
N PRO A 209 0.42 -3.79 19.60
CA PRO A 209 -0.59 -4.77 20.01
C PRO A 209 -0.31 -5.33 21.42
N ALA A 210 -1.35 -5.52 22.23
CA ALA A 210 -1.20 -6.02 23.61
C ALA A 210 -0.45 -7.36 23.66
N SER A 211 -0.69 -8.26 22.69
CA SER A 211 0.01 -9.54 22.60
C SER A 211 1.52 -9.41 22.32
N LEU A 212 1.97 -8.28 21.73
CA LEU A 212 3.40 -7.99 21.57
C LEU A 212 3.97 -7.35 22.84
N GLN A 213 3.20 -6.50 23.51
CA GLN A 213 3.62 -5.88 24.78
C GLN A 213 3.80 -6.91 25.92
N GLU A 214 3.02 -8.01 25.87
CA GLU A 214 3.08 -9.12 26.83
C GLU A 214 4.12 -10.18 26.50
N ALA A 215 4.70 -10.15 25.27
CA ALA A 215 5.68 -11.12 24.81
C ALA A 215 7.09 -10.80 25.34
N ASP A 216 7.82 -11.81 25.77
CA ASP A 216 9.25 -11.67 26.14
C ASP A 216 10.14 -11.64 24.89
N ARG A 217 9.72 -12.31 23.82
CA ARG A 217 10.48 -12.46 22.58
C ARG A 217 9.61 -12.18 21.35
N MET A 218 10.22 -11.65 20.32
CA MET A 218 9.55 -11.45 19.02
C MET A 218 9.04 -12.77 18.43
N SER A 219 9.73 -13.88 18.67
CA SER A 219 9.30 -15.23 18.27
C SER A 219 7.97 -15.64 18.91
N ASP A 220 7.73 -15.29 20.18
CA ASP A 220 6.51 -15.69 20.91
C ASP A 220 5.28 -15.02 20.32
N TYR A 221 5.45 -13.80 19.81
CA TYR A 221 4.41 -13.10 19.07
C TYR A 221 4.21 -13.70 17.65
N LEU A 222 5.27 -13.94 16.92
CA LEU A 222 5.20 -14.38 15.52
C LEU A 222 4.72 -15.83 15.37
N THR A 223 5.06 -16.73 16.28
CA THR A 223 4.63 -18.15 16.22
C THR A 223 3.14 -18.37 16.46
N GLN A 224 2.41 -17.33 16.90
CA GLN A 224 0.95 -17.39 17.01
C GLN A 224 0.25 -17.54 15.64
N ASP A 225 0.94 -17.28 14.54
CA ASP A 225 0.42 -17.42 13.19
C ASP A 225 1.33 -18.29 12.32
N ALA A 226 0.82 -19.43 11.87
CA ALA A 226 1.58 -20.40 11.07
C ALA A 226 2.13 -19.86 9.74
N ARG A 227 1.62 -18.71 9.25
CA ARG A 227 2.17 -18.04 8.06
C ARG A 227 3.52 -17.40 8.28
N ASN A 228 3.97 -17.32 9.53
CA ASN A 228 5.20 -16.67 9.92
C ASN A 228 6.42 -17.61 9.95
N ASP A 229 6.32 -18.87 9.56
CA ASP A 229 7.47 -19.79 9.58
C ASP A 229 8.67 -19.23 8.81
N GLN A 230 8.45 -18.74 7.58
CA GLN A 230 9.50 -18.12 6.78
C GLN A 230 9.86 -16.70 7.26
N PRO A 231 8.89 -15.78 7.51
CA PRO A 231 9.18 -14.45 8.08
C PRO A 231 9.97 -14.49 9.37
N LEU A 232 9.73 -15.45 10.25
CA LEU A 232 10.48 -15.62 11.49
C LEU A 232 11.94 -16.00 11.23
N GLN A 233 12.19 -16.91 10.28
CA GLN A 233 13.55 -17.29 9.87
C GLN A 233 14.29 -16.11 9.23
N ASP A 234 13.61 -15.34 8.39
CA ASP A 234 14.17 -14.16 7.73
C ASP A 234 14.55 -13.10 8.77
N LEU A 235 13.67 -12.81 9.74
CA LEU A 235 13.95 -11.89 10.84
C LEU A 235 15.12 -12.38 11.69
N HIS A 236 15.13 -13.65 12.08
CA HIS A 236 16.23 -14.22 12.87
C HIS A 236 17.56 -14.10 12.13
N THR A 237 17.59 -14.43 10.83
CA THR A 237 18.80 -14.30 10.00
C THR A 237 19.27 -12.84 9.93
N LEU A 238 18.34 -11.91 9.82
CA LEU A 238 18.60 -10.47 9.79
C LEU A 238 19.26 -10.04 11.11
N LEU A 239 18.67 -10.37 12.25
CA LEU A 239 19.19 -10.02 13.57
C LEU A 239 20.61 -10.60 13.81
N GLN A 240 20.86 -11.83 13.35
CA GLN A 240 22.17 -12.46 13.45
C GLN A 240 23.21 -11.84 12.51
N SER A 241 22.81 -11.30 11.37
CA SER A 241 23.73 -10.67 10.41
C SER A 241 24.19 -9.28 10.83
N SER A 242 23.62 -8.72 11.90
CA SER A 242 23.89 -7.35 12.37
C SER A 242 23.67 -6.26 11.30
N SER A 243 22.85 -6.55 10.30
CA SER A 243 22.56 -5.66 9.19
C SER A 243 21.16 -5.03 9.32
N SER A 244 21.01 -3.82 8.82
CA SER A 244 19.70 -3.15 8.75
C SER A 244 18.97 -3.58 7.48
N ASN A 245 17.75 -4.10 7.61
CA ASN A 245 16.92 -4.50 6.47
C ASN A 245 15.43 -4.53 6.85
N GLY A 246 14.56 -4.60 5.82
CA GLY A 246 13.11 -4.71 5.96
C GLY A 246 12.59 -6.11 5.67
N GLY A 247 11.38 -6.37 6.16
CA GLY A 247 10.67 -7.61 5.93
C GLY A 247 9.18 -7.46 6.21
N TYR A 248 8.50 -8.59 6.35
CA TYR A 248 7.08 -8.61 6.69
C TYR A 248 6.77 -9.79 7.61
N PHE A 249 5.61 -9.71 8.28
CA PHE A 249 5.03 -10.82 9.04
C PHE A 249 3.49 -10.69 9.09
N TYR A 250 2.82 -11.69 9.63
CA TYR A 250 1.37 -11.71 9.82
C TYR A 250 1.03 -11.67 11.31
N GLY A 251 0.08 -10.81 11.68
CA GLY A 251 -0.48 -10.74 13.02
C GLY A 251 -2.02 -10.85 12.92
N GLY A 252 -2.56 -12.01 13.27
CA GLY A 252 -3.97 -12.30 13.05
C GLY A 252 -4.36 -12.26 11.57
N SER A 253 -5.37 -11.47 11.22
CA SER A 253 -5.82 -11.34 9.82
C SER A 253 -5.00 -10.35 8.98
N GLN A 254 -4.02 -9.66 9.58
CA GLN A 254 -3.34 -8.53 8.99
C GLN A 254 -1.89 -8.84 8.67
N LYS A 255 -1.39 -8.31 7.53
CA LYS A 255 0.02 -8.32 7.17
C LYS A 255 0.66 -7.03 7.69
N TYR A 256 1.86 -7.15 8.24
CA TYR A 256 2.68 -6.04 8.71
C TYR A 256 4.00 -6.02 7.95
N TYR A 257 4.47 -4.83 7.64
CA TYR A 257 5.81 -4.59 7.13
C TYR A 257 6.65 -3.98 8.23
N TYR A 258 7.93 -4.36 8.29
CA TYR A 258 8.86 -3.79 9.24
C TYR A 258 10.17 -3.39 8.57
N TYR A 259 10.88 -2.50 9.23
CA TYR A 259 12.30 -2.26 9.00
C TYR A 259 13.04 -2.32 10.33
N ALA A 260 14.10 -3.13 10.40
CA ALA A 260 14.98 -3.26 11.54
C ALA A 260 16.25 -2.44 11.26
N ALA A 261 16.48 -1.42 12.06
CA ALA A 261 17.71 -0.61 12.04
C ALA A 261 18.66 -1.09 13.13
N ALA A 262 19.83 -1.58 12.73
CA ALA A 262 20.86 -1.98 13.65
C ALA A 262 21.47 -0.77 14.36
N MET A 263 21.72 -0.86 15.66
CA MET A 263 22.44 0.15 16.43
C MET A 263 23.92 -0.21 16.50
N ASP A 264 24.78 0.75 16.23
CA ASP A 264 26.22 0.52 16.31
C ASP A 264 26.67 0.31 17.76
N ASN A 265 27.59 -0.62 17.96
CA ASN A 265 28.26 -1.04 19.18
C ASN A 265 28.03 -0.19 20.43
N LEU A 266 27.04 -0.56 21.23
CA LEU A 266 26.68 0.10 22.49
C LEU A 266 27.51 -0.40 23.69
N ARG A 267 28.69 -0.97 23.45
CA ARG A 267 29.51 -1.62 24.52
C ARG A 267 28.70 -2.71 25.26
N SER A 268 27.83 -3.38 24.55
CA SER A 268 27.04 -4.54 24.98
C SER A 268 27.49 -5.75 24.20
N ASP A 269 27.50 -6.90 24.82
CA ASP A 269 27.81 -8.19 24.16
C ASP A 269 26.80 -8.54 23.09
N ARG A 270 25.69 -7.81 23.03
CA ARG A 270 24.56 -8.06 22.12
C ARG A 270 24.17 -6.80 21.38
N GLN A 271 24.04 -6.91 20.07
CA GLN A 271 23.56 -5.84 19.23
C GLN A 271 22.06 -5.62 19.42
N TRP A 272 21.64 -4.37 19.46
CA TRP A 272 20.23 -3.97 19.51
C TRP A 272 19.76 -3.47 18.15
N PHE A 273 18.45 -3.59 17.93
CA PHE A 273 17.78 -3.16 16.73
C PHE A 273 16.52 -2.35 17.11
N ALA A 274 16.29 -1.25 16.41
CA ALA A 274 15.01 -0.57 16.43
C ALA A 274 14.17 -1.07 15.25
N LEU A 275 13.07 -1.73 15.55
CA LEU A 275 12.09 -2.18 14.57
C LEU A 275 10.96 -1.16 14.50
N THR A 276 10.68 -0.64 13.30
CA THR A 276 9.45 0.12 13.05
C THR A 276 8.54 -0.73 12.18
N ILE A 277 7.28 -0.84 12.58
CA ILE A 277 6.32 -1.81 12.05
C ILE A 277 5.04 -1.07 11.65
N VAL A 278 4.53 -1.35 10.46
CA VAL A 278 3.28 -0.77 9.96
C VAL A 278 2.37 -1.84 9.35
N PRO A 279 1.05 -1.71 9.53
CA PRO A 279 0.11 -2.59 8.88
C PRO A 279 0.00 -2.31 7.37
N ASP A 280 -0.28 -3.34 6.58
CA ASP A 280 -0.51 -3.26 5.12
C ASP A 280 -1.58 -2.22 4.73
N GLN A 281 -2.52 -1.95 5.62
CA GLN A 281 -3.54 -0.91 5.41
C GLN A 281 -2.95 0.49 5.21
N VAL A 282 -1.77 0.77 5.75
CA VAL A 282 -1.07 2.05 5.54
C VAL A 282 -0.68 2.22 4.08
N LEU A 283 -0.21 1.14 3.43
CA LEU A 283 0.10 1.13 2.00
C LEU A 283 -1.18 1.31 1.17
N SER A 284 -2.20 0.51 1.45
CA SER A 284 -3.45 0.53 0.70
C SER A 284 -4.23 1.84 0.87
N SER A 285 -4.19 2.47 2.03
CA SER A 285 -4.89 3.74 2.26
C SER A 285 -4.30 4.92 1.47
N ARG A 286 -3.02 4.91 1.17
CA ARG A 286 -2.36 5.95 0.35
C ARG A 286 -2.63 5.76 -1.15
N SER A 287 -2.59 4.53 -1.65
CA SER A 287 -2.79 4.23 -3.08
C SER A 287 -4.26 4.18 -3.49
N ALA A 288 -5.17 3.77 -2.61
CA ALA A 288 -6.59 3.60 -2.91
C ALA A 288 -7.28 4.82 -3.54
N PRO A 289 -7.14 6.07 -3.04
CA PRO A 289 -7.78 7.22 -3.63
C PRO A 289 -7.26 7.53 -5.04
N ILE A 290 -5.96 7.35 -5.27
CA ILE A 290 -5.33 7.57 -6.59
C ILE A 290 -5.83 6.53 -7.58
N LEU A 291 -5.84 5.25 -7.20
CA LEU A 291 -6.35 4.16 -8.02
C LEU A 291 -7.84 4.33 -8.33
N PHE A 292 -8.64 4.83 -7.37
CA PHE A 292 -10.05 5.13 -7.60
C PHE A 292 -10.23 6.24 -8.64
N GLN A 293 -9.47 7.34 -8.55
CA GLN A 293 -9.53 8.42 -9.54
C GLN A 293 -9.12 7.96 -10.93
N VAL A 294 -8.06 7.15 -11.04
CA VAL A 294 -7.60 6.56 -12.31
C VAL A 294 -8.70 5.68 -12.91
N ARG A 295 -9.33 4.80 -12.12
CA ARG A 295 -10.45 3.95 -12.57
C ARG A 295 -11.65 4.77 -13.05
N LEU A 296 -11.97 5.86 -12.38
CA LEU A 296 -13.07 6.75 -12.76
C LEU A 296 -12.80 7.48 -14.08
N LEU A 297 -11.57 7.98 -14.29
CA LEU A 297 -11.14 8.57 -15.56
C LEU A 297 -11.25 7.58 -16.72
N ILE A 298 -10.87 6.35 -16.52
CA ILE A 298 -10.97 5.30 -17.53
C ILE A 298 -12.42 5.02 -17.90
N LEU A 299 -13.28 4.87 -16.91
CA LEU A 299 -14.71 4.67 -17.13
C LEU A 299 -15.28 5.82 -17.95
N LEU A 300 -14.91 7.06 -17.66
CA LEU A 300 -15.29 8.24 -18.41
C LEU A 300 -14.82 8.17 -19.87
N ILE A 301 -13.57 7.80 -20.11
CA ILE A 301 -13.02 7.64 -21.49
C ILE A 301 -13.78 6.57 -22.25
N ILE A 302 -14.09 5.42 -21.63
CA ILE A 302 -14.85 4.33 -22.26
C ILE A 302 -16.26 4.80 -22.62
N VAL A 303 -16.93 5.55 -21.74
CA VAL A 303 -18.27 6.10 -22.00
C VAL A 303 -18.23 7.10 -23.17
N ILE A 304 -17.27 8.02 -23.18
CA ILE A 304 -17.12 9.00 -24.28
C ILE A 304 -16.85 8.30 -25.59
N ALA A 305 -15.96 7.31 -25.62
CA ALA A 305 -15.66 6.53 -26.82
C ALA A 305 -16.89 5.75 -27.30
N GLY A 306 -17.66 5.16 -26.39
CA GLY A 306 -18.91 4.45 -26.69
C GLY A 306 -19.98 5.37 -27.29
N VAL A 307 -20.22 6.51 -26.69
CA VAL A 307 -21.16 7.53 -27.21
C VAL A 307 -20.73 8.08 -28.57
N GLY A 308 -19.42 8.39 -28.73
CA GLY A 308 -18.86 8.84 -30.01
C GLY A 308 -19.03 7.80 -31.12
N THR A 309 -18.76 6.55 -30.82
CA THR A 309 -18.94 5.43 -31.78
C THR A 309 -20.41 5.26 -32.14
N PHE A 310 -21.31 5.29 -31.17
CA PHE A 310 -22.75 5.21 -31.40
C PHE A 310 -23.24 6.34 -32.30
N ALA A 311 -22.86 7.58 -31.99
CA ALA A 311 -23.23 8.76 -32.78
C ALA A 311 -22.68 8.68 -34.21
N PHE A 312 -21.42 8.24 -34.37
CA PHE A 312 -20.81 8.05 -35.70
C PHE A 312 -21.53 6.99 -36.52
N VAL A 313 -21.82 5.82 -35.94
CA VAL A 313 -22.58 4.75 -36.63
C VAL A 313 -23.99 5.22 -36.97
N HIS A 314 -24.65 5.92 -36.07
CA HIS A 314 -25.98 6.47 -36.32
C HIS A 314 -25.96 7.49 -37.49
N SER A 315 -25.00 8.41 -37.50
CA SER A 315 -24.82 9.42 -38.57
C SER A 315 -24.58 8.74 -39.93
N ILE A 316 -23.72 7.75 -40.01
CA ILE A 316 -23.48 7.00 -41.26
C ILE A 316 -24.77 6.30 -41.75
N ARG A 317 -25.51 5.65 -40.83
CA ARG A 317 -26.77 4.98 -41.18
C ARG A 317 -27.80 5.98 -41.71
N THR A 318 -27.91 7.14 -41.10
CA THR A 318 -28.85 8.18 -41.51
C THR A 318 -28.48 8.75 -42.87
N ARG A 319 -27.21 9.12 -43.09
CA ARG A 319 -26.71 9.61 -44.40
C ARG A 319 -26.89 8.56 -45.52
N ARG A 320 -26.62 7.29 -45.24
CA ARG A 320 -26.84 6.21 -46.19
C ARG A 320 -28.33 6.07 -46.58
N ARG A 321 -29.24 6.20 -45.63
CA ARG A 321 -30.67 6.16 -45.87
C ARG A 321 -31.12 7.34 -46.73
N GLN A 322 -30.59 8.54 -46.48
CA GLN A 322 -30.88 9.73 -47.28
C GLN A 322 -30.37 9.58 -48.74
N LEU A 323 -29.09 9.14 -48.88
CA LEU A 323 -28.52 8.92 -50.19
C LEU A 323 -29.26 7.82 -50.97
N TYR A 324 -29.66 6.72 -50.30
CA TYR A 324 -30.47 5.68 -50.94
C TYR A 324 -31.82 6.22 -51.38
N ARG A 325 -32.53 7.04 -50.60
CA ARG A 325 -33.79 7.65 -50.98
C ARG A 325 -33.61 8.57 -52.20
N LEU A 326 -32.62 9.43 -52.21
CA LEU A 326 -32.34 10.30 -53.33
C LEU A 326 -31.96 9.56 -54.63
N ALA A 327 -31.25 8.49 -54.53
CA ALA A 327 -30.77 7.73 -55.70
C ALA A 327 -31.80 6.75 -56.27
N TYR A 328 -32.66 6.16 -55.41
CA TYR A 328 -33.47 4.99 -55.78
C TYR A 328 -34.96 5.11 -55.52
N VAL A 329 -35.42 6.21 -54.90
CA VAL A 329 -36.85 6.41 -54.62
C VAL A 329 -37.39 7.59 -55.42
N ASP A 330 -38.51 7.39 -56.03
CA ASP A 330 -39.26 8.45 -56.69
C ASP A 330 -39.92 9.36 -55.66
N PRO A 331 -39.73 10.69 -55.71
CA PRO A 331 -40.24 11.62 -54.70
C PRO A 331 -41.76 11.74 -54.69
N LEU A 332 -42.44 11.48 -55.83
CA LEU A 332 -43.90 11.60 -55.94
C LEU A 332 -44.58 10.33 -55.40
N THR A 333 -44.21 9.19 -55.92
CA THR A 333 -44.91 7.93 -55.63
C THR A 333 -44.37 7.21 -54.42
N ASN A 334 -43.21 7.63 -53.92
CA ASN A 334 -42.44 6.93 -52.89
C ASN A 334 -42.04 5.49 -53.26
N GLY A 335 -42.19 5.12 -54.50
CA GLY A 335 -41.79 3.86 -55.13
C GLY A 335 -40.33 3.88 -55.57
N GLY A 336 -39.91 2.75 -56.15
CA GLY A 336 -38.56 2.68 -56.79
C GLY A 336 -38.54 3.48 -58.11
N ASN A 337 -37.56 4.36 -58.28
CA ASN A 337 -37.33 5.06 -59.52
C ASN A 337 -36.63 4.11 -60.57
N PHE A 338 -36.36 4.65 -61.76
CA PHE A 338 -35.71 3.89 -62.83
C PHE A 338 -34.31 3.35 -62.45
N ALA A 339 -33.55 4.08 -61.63
CA ALA A 339 -32.26 3.60 -61.12
C ALA A 339 -32.42 2.38 -60.18
N CYS A 340 -33.45 2.42 -59.34
CA CYS A 340 -33.82 1.27 -58.50
C CYS A 340 -34.21 0.04 -59.34
N PHE A 341 -34.97 0.25 -60.40
CA PHE A 341 -35.36 -0.80 -61.33
C PHE A 341 -34.12 -1.43 -61.98
N LYS A 342 -33.21 -0.64 -62.56
CA LYS A 342 -31.98 -1.10 -63.16
C LYS A 342 -31.09 -1.92 -62.20
N GLU A 343 -30.93 -1.45 -60.97
CA GLU A 343 -30.14 -2.15 -59.94
C GLU A 343 -30.79 -3.50 -59.60
N LYS A 344 -32.11 -3.54 -59.40
CA LYS A 344 -32.80 -4.80 -59.12
C LYS A 344 -32.70 -5.79 -60.28
N LEU A 345 -32.78 -5.32 -61.50
CA LEU A 345 -32.66 -6.13 -62.70
C LEU A 345 -31.25 -6.73 -62.82
N SER A 346 -30.20 -5.95 -62.57
CA SER A 346 -28.81 -6.41 -62.65
C SER A 346 -28.46 -7.46 -61.60
N HIS A 347 -29.18 -7.52 -60.49
CA HIS A 347 -28.98 -8.50 -59.43
C HIS A 347 -29.80 -9.80 -59.63
N ARG A 348 -30.71 -9.83 -60.60
CA ARG A 348 -31.52 -11.01 -61.00
C ARG A 348 -30.88 -11.82 -62.12
N GLY A 349 -29.60 -11.99 -62.12
CA GLY A 349 -28.92 -12.76 -63.17
C GLY A 349 -29.40 -14.22 -63.18
N GLY A 350 -30.15 -14.59 -64.25
CA GLY A 350 -30.59 -15.98 -64.49
C GLY A 350 -32.07 -16.28 -64.19
N ASP A 351 -32.80 -15.38 -63.55
CA ASP A 351 -34.24 -15.58 -63.34
C ASP A 351 -35.05 -15.14 -64.59
N SER A 352 -35.93 -16.02 -65.08
CA SER A 352 -36.88 -15.67 -66.17
C SER A 352 -38.05 -14.84 -65.60
N GLY A 353 -38.45 -13.79 -66.31
CA GLY A 353 -39.56 -12.93 -65.88
C GLY A 353 -40.03 -12.05 -67.02
N PHE A 354 -41.19 -11.41 -66.80
CA PHE A 354 -41.74 -10.45 -67.75
C PHE A 354 -41.52 -9.03 -67.27
N TYR A 355 -41.15 -8.15 -68.16
CA TYR A 355 -41.12 -6.73 -67.96
C TYR A 355 -42.36 -6.08 -68.58
N VAL A 356 -43.10 -5.34 -67.79
CA VAL A 356 -44.28 -4.61 -68.27
C VAL A 356 -44.03 -3.11 -68.08
N ALA A 357 -44.08 -2.39 -69.16
CA ALA A 357 -44.06 -0.93 -69.14
C ALA A 357 -45.45 -0.41 -69.39
N LEU A 358 -45.92 0.48 -68.56
CA LEU A 358 -47.22 1.18 -68.70
C LEU A 358 -46.95 2.64 -68.97
N ASP A 359 -47.71 3.21 -69.92
CA ASP A 359 -47.67 4.62 -70.22
C ASP A 359 -49.13 5.15 -70.14
N LEU A 360 -49.26 6.39 -69.61
CA LEU A 360 -50.53 7.01 -69.51
C LEU A 360 -50.80 7.87 -70.81
N GLN A 361 -51.76 7.43 -71.63
CA GLN A 361 -52.13 8.14 -72.84
C GLN A 361 -52.66 9.48 -72.48
N ASP A 362 -52.29 10.54 -73.25
CA ASP A 362 -52.69 11.91 -73.06
C ASP A 362 -52.46 12.55 -71.69
N PHE A 363 -51.47 12.04 -70.86
CA PHE A 363 -51.15 12.60 -69.57
C PHE A 363 -50.82 14.10 -69.61
N LYS A 364 -50.22 14.58 -70.69
CA LYS A 364 -49.94 15.98 -70.94
C LYS A 364 -51.22 16.81 -70.99
N LEU A 365 -52.29 16.25 -71.52
CA LEU A 365 -53.62 16.93 -71.56
C LEU A 365 -54.17 17.08 -70.15
N ILE A 366 -54.05 16.10 -69.27
CA ILE A 366 -54.47 16.20 -67.88
C ILE A 366 -53.69 17.33 -67.18
N ASN A 367 -52.36 17.40 -67.35
CA ASN A 367 -51.58 18.48 -66.77
C ASN A 367 -51.97 19.89 -67.30
N ASN A 368 -52.20 19.98 -68.60
CA ASN A 368 -52.58 21.26 -69.21
C ASN A 368 -53.97 21.74 -68.86
N THR A 369 -54.90 20.82 -68.67
CA THR A 369 -56.34 21.17 -68.43
C THR A 369 -56.67 21.29 -66.98
N CYS A 370 -56.07 20.41 -66.10
CA CYS A 370 -56.46 20.32 -64.71
C CYS A 370 -55.29 20.74 -63.75
N GLY A 371 -54.13 21.08 -64.32
CA GLY A 371 -52.95 21.49 -63.56
C GLY A 371 -52.07 20.34 -63.11
N VAL A 372 -50.80 20.63 -62.83
CA VAL A 372 -49.76 19.67 -62.46
C VAL A 372 -50.16 18.91 -61.21
N ALA A 373 -50.76 19.52 -60.23
CA ALA A 373 -51.21 18.89 -58.97
C ALA A 373 -52.19 17.72 -59.24
N LYS A 374 -53.11 17.88 -60.27
CA LYS A 374 -54.04 16.82 -60.60
C LYS A 374 -53.38 15.71 -61.40
N GLY A 375 -52.33 15.99 -62.17
CA GLY A 375 -51.49 15.04 -62.81
C GLY A 375 -50.70 14.15 -61.80
N ASP A 376 -50.14 14.81 -60.76
CA ASP A 376 -49.46 14.14 -59.70
C ASP A 376 -50.40 13.19 -58.90
N GLU A 377 -51.61 13.63 -58.61
CA GLU A 377 -52.64 12.80 -57.98
C GLU A 377 -53.04 11.61 -58.89
N THR A 378 -53.13 11.77 -60.17
CA THR A 378 -53.39 10.70 -61.13
C THR A 378 -52.27 9.68 -61.12
N LEU A 379 -51.02 10.12 -61.13
CA LEU A 379 -49.85 9.21 -61.03
C LEU A 379 -49.83 8.41 -59.73
N LEU A 380 -50.18 9.03 -58.62
CA LEU A 380 -50.29 8.38 -57.30
C LEU A 380 -51.40 7.32 -57.28
N GLU A 381 -52.56 7.60 -57.91
CA GLU A 381 -53.66 6.64 -57.98
C GLU A 381 -53.28 5.42 -58.87
N VAL A 382 -52.69 5.67 -60.02
CA VAL A 382 -52.19 4.58 -60.89
C VAL A 382 -51.13 3.72 -60.17
N TRP A 383 -50.23 4.38 -59.43
CA TRP A 383 -49.24 3.66 -58.64
C TRP A 383 -49.88 2.78 -57.55
N LYS A 384 -50.89 3.28 -56.84
CA LYS A 384 -51.66 2.50 -55.84
C LYS A 384 -52.34 1.27 -56.48
N ILE A 385 -53.01 1.46 -57.62
CA ILE A 385 -53.67 0.36 -58.36
C ILE A 385 -52.67 -0.69 -58.77
N CYS A 386 -51.53 -0.31 -59.30
CA CYS A 386 -50.47 -1.26 -59.69
C CYS A 386 -49.88 -2.03 -58.49
N LEU A 387 -49.77 -1.39 -57.30
CA LEU A 387 -49.31 -2.06 -56.10
C LEU A 387 -50.33 -3.09 -55.56
N LEU A 388 -51.63 -2.74 -55.55
CA LEU A 388 -52.67 -3.66 -55.10
C LEU A 388 -52.71 -4.94 -55.96
N TYR A 389 -52.64 -4.78 -57.28
CA TYR A 389 -52.64 -5.94 -58.16
C TYR A 389 -51.39 -6.85 -58.05
N THR A 390 -50.24 -6.28 -57.76
CA THR A 390 -49.01 -7.05 -57.57
C THR A 390 -48.94 -7.74 -56.18
N SER A 391 -49.62 -7.23 -55.13
CA SER A 391 -49.69 -7.89 -53.84
C SER A 391 -50.68 -9.08 -53.84
N ASP A 392 -51.83 -8.95 -54.48
CA ASP A 392 -52.80 -10.06 -54.59
C ASP A 392 -52.26 -11.27 -55.36
N ALA A 393 -51.54 -11.00 -56.46
CA ALA A 393 -50.87 -12.07 -57.24
C ALA A 393 -49.70 -12.77 -56.47
N ALA A 394 -49.15 -12.14 -55.45
CA ALA A 394 -48.12 -12.75 -54.61
C ALA A 394 -48.73 -13.63 -53.51
N ASP A 395 -49.89 -13.28 -52.96
CA ASP A 395 -50.60 -14.06 -51.92
C ASP A 395 -51.22 -15.34 -52.46
N GLU A 396 -51.71 -15.34 -53.72
CA GLU A 396 -52.24 -16.54 -54.39
C GLU A 396 -51.17 -17.62 -54.65
N ARG A 397 -49.87 -17.22 -54.77
CA ARG A 397 -48.77 -18.16 -54.94
C ARG A 397 -48.26 -18.82 -53.64
N SER A 398 -48.63 -18.25 -52.50
CA SER A 398 -48.25 -18.81 -51.22
C SER A 398 -49.31 -19.79 -50.63
N SER A 399 -50.35 -20.06 -51.37
CA SER A 399 -51.45 -20.95 -50.94
C SER A 399 -51.58 -22.22 -51.79
N VAL A 400 -50.53 -22.65 -52.53
CA VAL A 400 -50.48 -23.94 -53.24
C VAL A 400 -49.28 -24.72 -52.77
#